data_e3a17784f78a5341b0f569f767b22b97
#
_entry.id   e3a17784f78a5341b0f569f767b22b97
#
_cell.length_a   1.000
_cell.length_b   1.000
_cell.length_c   1.000
_cell.angle_alpha   90.00
_cell.angle_beta   90.00
_cell.angle_gamma   90.00
#
_symmetry.space_group_name_H-M   'P 1'
#
loop_
_entity.id
_entity.type
_entity.pdbx_description
1 polymer ?
#
loop_
_entity_poly.entity_id
_entity_poly.type
_entity_poly.pdbx_seq_one_letter_code
_entity_poly.pdbx_strand_id
1 'polypeptide(L)'
;SKHSLYEYFLIPKGIDYKKYNSVKWLPDECFVNYKTKTGYIIEKKFQNSPGSVDEKLAACDFKRREYLKLFSLLDYDVEYIYVFNDWFKQPKYKDVLAYIRAVGCYYYFDEIPLSCIGL
;
A
#
# COMPACT_ATOMS: atom_id res chain seq x y z
N SER A 1 2.62 -14.68 -4.02
CA SER A 1 4.00 -14.33 -3.65
C SER A 1 4.14 -12.81 -3.62
N LYS A 2 4.98 -12.32 -2.72
CA LYS A 2 5.27 -10.87 -2.63
C LYS A 2 5.97 -10.33 -3.87
N HIS A 3 6.60 -11.19 -4.65
CA HIS A 3 7.27 -10.82 -5.90
C HIS A 3 6.33 -10.76 -7.10
N SER A 4 5.06 -11.16 -6.94
CA SER A 4 4.11 -11.28 -8.05
C SER A 4 3.87 -9.96 -8.79
N LEU A 5 3.88 -8.82 -8.08
CA LEU A 5 3.76 -7.51 -8.69
C LEU A 5 4.82 -7.32 -9.79
N TYR A 6 6.05 -7.72 -9.50
CA TYR A 6 7.17 -7.58 -10.43
C TYR A 6 7.12 -8.62 -11.54
N GLU A 7 6.95 -9.88 -11.18
CA GLU A 7 7.01 -11.00 -12.12
C GLU A 7 5.85 -11.02 -13.12
N TYR A 8 4.65 -10.65 -12.67
CA TYR A 8 3.45 -10.80 -13.49
C TYR A 8 2.91 -9.48 -14.05
N PHE A 9 3.36 -8.34 -13.53
CA PHE A 9 2.87 -7.06 -14.00
C PHE A 9 3.99 -6.15 -14.50
N LEU A 10 4.93 -5.75 -13.65
CA LEU A 10 5.91 -4.72 -14.00
C LEU A 10 6.94 -5.20 -15.01
N ILE A 11 7.58 -6.34 -14.78
CA ILE A 11 8.60 -6.87 -15.70
C ILE A 11 8.02 -7.16 -17.09
N PRO A 12 6.87 -7.84 -17.23
CA PRO A 12 6.29 -8.06 -18.55
C PRO A 12 5.96 -6.78 -19.31
N LYS A 13 5.76 -5.68 -18.62
CA LYS A 13 5.50 -4.36 -19.22
C LYS A 13 6.76 -3.52 -19.41
N GLY A 14 7.94 -4.14 -19.23
CA GLY A 14 9.22 -3.50 -19.50
C GLY A 14 9.73 -2.59 -18.39
N ILE A 15 9.20 -2.72 -17.18
CA ILE A 15 9.62 -1.87 -16.06
C ILE A 15 10.65 -2.59 -15.20
N ASP A 16 11.85 -2.01 -15.13
CA ASP A 16 12.92 -2.43 -14.23
C ASP A 16 12.96 -1.46 -13.04
N TYR A 17 12.57 -1.93 -11.86
CA TYR A 17 12.50 -1.08 -10.68
C TYR A 17 13.84 -0.43 -10.35
N LYS A 18 14.95 -1.09 -10.67
CA LYS A 18 16.31 -0.60 -10.33
C LYS A 18 16.64 0.74 -10.97
N LYS A 19 15.96 1.08 -12.08
CA LYS A 19 16.17 2.36 -12.75
C LYS A 19 15.50 3.52 -12.02
N TYR A 20 14.60 3.24 -11.08
CA TYR A 20 13.75 4.25 -10.45
C TYR A 20 13.85 4.24 -8.93
N ASN A 21 14.01 3.06 -8.32
CA ASN A 21 13.99 2.89 -6.87
C ASN A 21 15.27 2.21 -6.40
N SER A 22 15.78 2.64 -5.26
CA SER A 22 16.95 2.02 -4.63
C SER A 22 16.60 0.72 -3.91
N VAL A 23 15.32 0.48 -3.64
CA VAL A 23 14.84 -0.70 -2.91
C VAL A 23 13.73 -1.37 -3.71
N LYS A 24 13.72 -2.69 -3.72
CA LYS A 24 12.60 -3.46 -4.26
C LYS A 24 11.56 -3.64 -3.17
N TRP A 25 10.54 -2.77 -3.17
CA TRP A 25 9.45 -2.85 -2.20
C TRP A 25 8.55 -4.04 -2.48
N LEU A 26 8.27 -4.84 -1.46
CA LEU A 26 7.47 -6.06 -1.57
C LEU A 26 6.17 -5.89 -0.78
N PRO A 27 5.02 -5.69 -1.44
CA PRO A 27 3.75 -5.53 -0.74
C PRO A 27 3.27 -6.88 -0.19
N ASP A 28 2.50 -6.85 0.90
CA ASP A 28 1.82 -8.07 1.38
C ASP A 28 0.88 -8.58 0.30
N GLU A 29 0.10 -7.69 -0.27
CA GLU A 29 -0.77 -7.98 -1.41
C GLU A 29 -0.77 -6.78 -2.36
N CYS A 30 -0.96 -7.05 -3.66
CA CYS A 30 -1.17 -6.02 -4.65
C CYS A 30 -2.28 -6.46 -5.59
N PHE A 31 -3.29 -5.62 -5.74
CA PHE A 31 -4.36 -5.83 -6.71
C PHE A 31 -4.26 -4.76 -7.78
N VAL A 32 -4.11 -5.16 -9.04
CA VAL A 32 -4.07 -4.22 -10.17
C VAL A 32 -5.42 -4.25 -10.87
N ASN A 33 -6.11 -3.12 -10.87
CA ASN A 33 -7.40 -2.99 -11.53
C ASN A 33 -7.20 -2.29 -12.88
N TYR A 34 -7.36 -3.04 -13.96
CA TYR A 34 -7.15 -2.52 -15.32
C TYR A 34 -8.23 -1.53 -15.75
N LYS A 35 -9.43 -1.59 -15.15
CA LYS A 35 -10.51 -0.65 -15.47
C LYS A 35 -10.28 0.72 -14.84
N THR A 36 -9.90 0.74 -13.57
CA THR A 36 -9.61 1.99 -12.86
C THR A 36 -8.18 2.47 -13.11
N LYS A 37 -7.35 1.66 -13.74
CA LYS A 37 -5.92 1.92 -13.94
C LYS A 37 -5.25 2.30 -12.63
N THR A 38 -5.42 1.45 -11.63
CA THR A 38 -4.91 1.69 -10.29
C THR A 38 -4.28 0.41 -9.74
N GLY A 39 -3.09 0.56 -9.16
CA GLY A 39 -2.47 -0.48 -8.35
C GLY A 39 -2.83 -0.23 -6.89
N TYR A 40 -3.50 -1.19 -6.28
CA TYR A 40 -3.86 -1.15 -4.86
C TYR A 40 -2.83 -1.94 -4.07
N ILE A 41 -2.01 -1.24 -3.30
CA ILE A 41 -0.98 -1.83 -2.44
C ILE A 41 -1.60 -2.03 -1.06
N ILE A 42 -1.63 -3.27 -0.61
CA ILE A 42 -2.33 -3.64 0.62
C ILE A 42 -1.33 -4.19 1.62
N GLU A 43 -1.32 -3.58 2.81
CA GLU A 43 -0.45 -3.97 3.93
C GLU A 43 -1.33 -4.31 5.13
N LYS A 44 -1.24 -5.56 5.59
CA LYS A 44 -1.99 -6.02 6.75
C LYS A 44 -1.17 -5.83 8.02
N LYS A 45 -1.76 -5.15 9.01
CA LYS A 45 -1.14 -4.89 10.31
C LYS A 45 -2.10 -5.33 11.40
N PHE A 46 -1.94 -6.56 11.86
CA PHE A 46 -2.75 -7.14 12.92
C PHE A 46 -1.87 -7.31 14.15
N GLN A 47 -2.19 -6.58 15.23
CA GLN A 47 -1.42 -6.58 16.46
C GLN A 47 -2.31 -7.04 17.63
N ASN A 48 -1.65 -7.53 18.69
CA ASN A 48 -2.30 -7.82 19.96
C ASN A 48 -1.44 -7.35 21.14
N SER A 49 -0.33 -6.68 20.83
CA SER A 49 0.59 -6.08 21.81
C SER A 49 1.39 -4.98 21.10
N PRO A 50 1.97 -4.00 21.85
CA PRO A 50 2.79 -2.97 21.24
C PRO A 50 3.98 -3.56 20.50
N GLY A 51 4.36 -2.94 19.38
CA GLY A 51 5.49 -3.41 18.59
C GLY A 51 6.09 -2.31 17.72
N SER A 52 7.21 -2.62 17.07
CA SER A 52 7.94 -1.67 16.24
C SER A 52 7.16 -1.19 15.02
N VAL A 53 6.09 -1.89 14.64
CA VAL A 53 5.25 -1.49 13.51
C VAL A 53 4.61 -0.12 13.73
N ASP A 54 4.35 0.25 14.99
CA ASP A 54 3.73 1.54 15.32
C ASP A 54 4.51 2.71 14.74
N GLU A 55 5.83 2.66 14.80
CA GLU A 55 6.71 3.72 14.28
C GLU A 55 6.78 3.74 12.76
N LYS A 56 6.42 2.63 12.10
CA LYS A 56 6.54 2.47 10.65
C LYS A 56 5.30 2.90 9.90
N LEU A 57 4.16 3.09 10.59
CA LEU A 57 2.91 3.42 9.93
C LEU A 57 2.97 4.74 9.16
N ALA A 58 3.71 5.72 9.67
CA ALA A 58 3.85 7.02 9.04
C ALA A 58 4.69 7.00 7.75
N ALA A 59 5.36 5.89 7.45
CA ALA A 59 6.13 5.74 6.22
C ALA A 59 5.25 5.46 4.99
N CYS A 60 3.94 5.41 5.14
CA CYS A 60 3.00 5.05 4.08
C CYS A 60 3.11 5.98 2.86
N ASP A 61 3.28 7.28 3.05
CA ASP A 61 3.37 8.22 1.94
C ASP A 61 4.65 8.01 1.12
N PHE A 62 5.77 7.79 1.79
CA PHE A 62 7.02 7.49 1.09
C PHE A 62 6.89 6.21 0.27
N LYS A 63 6.35 5.14 0.87
CA LYS A 63 6.17 3.86 0.17
C LYS A 63 5.20 4.00 -1.00
N ARG A 64 4.09 4.72 -0.81
CA ARG A 64 3.14 4.99 -1.90
C ARG A 64 3.84 5.66 -3.07
N ARG A 65 4.67 6.67 -2.80
CA ARG A 65 5.41 7.40 -3.83
C ARG A 65 6.41 6.51 -4.57
N GLU A 66 7.03 5.57 -3.84
CA GLU A 66 7.96 4.61 -4.44
C GLU A 66 7.24 3.68 -5.44
N TYR A 67 6.07 3.16 -5.07
CA TYR A 67 5.26 2.39 -6.01
C TYR A 67 4.75 3.25 -7.16
N LEU A 68 4.34 4.47 -6.87
CA LEU A 68 3.81 5.38 -7.90
C LEU A 68 4.84 5.69 -9.00
N LYS A 69 6.13 5.77 -8.66
CA LYS A 69 7.18 5.97 -9.67
C LYS A 69 7.16 4.86 -10.73
N LEU A 70 6.83 3.65 -10.34
CA LEU A 70 6.78 2.50 -11.26
C LEU A 70 5.46 2.47 -12.02
N PHE A 71 4.34 2.61 -11.33
CA PHE A 71 3.02 2.55 -11.94
C PHE A 71 2.74 3.72 -12.87
N SER A 72 3.24 4.91 -12.56
CA SER A 72 3.01 6.11 -13.38
C SER A 72 3.63 6.00 -14.77
N LEU A 73 4.65 5.15 -14.94
CA LEU A 73 5.23 4.88 -16.26
C LEU A 73 4.23 4.21 -17.20
N LEU A 74 3.18 3.60 -16.65
CA LEU A 74 2.10 2.95 -17.39
C LEU A 74 0.81 3.76 -17.35
N ASP A 75 0.86 5.00 -16.86
CA ASP A 75 -0.31 5.86 -16.62
C ASP A 75 -1.31 5.26 -15.61
N TYR A 76 -0.79 4.51 -14.65
CA TYR A 76 -1.55 3.95 -13.54
C TYR A 76 -1.34 4.79 -12.29
N ASP A 77 -2.39 4.91 -11.49
CA ASP A 77 -2.32 5.47 -10.15
C ASP A 77 -2.02 4.38 -9.13
N VAL A 78 -1.71 4.78 -7.90
CA VAL A 78 -1.46 3.87 -6.78
C VAL A 78 -2.25 4.33 -5.57
N GLU A 79 -2.97 3.41 -4.95
CA GLU A 79 -3.56 3.62 -3.63
C GLU A 79 -2.86 2.68 -2.64
N TYR A 80 -2.40 3.26 -1.54
CA TYR A 80 -1.70 2.54 -0.48
C TYR A 80 -2.67 2.36 0.69
N ILE A 81 -2.93 1.11 1.08
CA ILE A 81 -4.02 0.78 1.99
C ILE A 81 -3.51 -0.12 3.12
N TYR A 82 -3.72 0.33 4.36
CA TYR A 82 -3.56 -0.54 5.52
C TYR A 82 -4.86 -1.26 5.85
N VAL A 83 -4.74 -2.53 6.24
CA VAL A 83 -5.84 -3.27 6.86
C VAL A 83 -5.43 -3.55 8.30
N PHE A 84 -6.16 -2.96 9.24
CA PHE A 84 -5.89 -3.04 10.67
C PHE A 84 -6.91 -3.92 11.37
N ASN A 85 -6.49 -4.54 12.47
CA ASN A 85 -7.43 -5.12 13.43
C ASN A 85 -7.81 -4.07 14.49
N ASP A 86 -8.68 -4.45 15.43
CA ASP A 86 -9.20 -3.52 16.46
C ASP A 86 -8.14 -2.96 17.40
N TRP A 87 -6.95 -3.57 17.46
CA TRP A 87 -5.82 -3.03 18.21
C TRP A 87 -5.57 -1.56 17.88
N PHE A 88 -5.70 -1.19 16.61
CA PHE A 88 -5.38 0.16 16.12
C PHE A 88 -6.53 1.15 16.32
N LYS A 89 -7.62 0.75 16.96
CA LYS A 89 -8.70 1.66 17.38
C LYS A 89 -8.41 2.38 18.69
N GLN A 90 -7.30 2.04 19.36
CA GLN A 90 -6.91 2.69 20.60
C GLN A 90 -6.60 4.18 20.39
N PRO A 91 -6.92 5.04 21.38
CA PRO A 91 -6.70 6.49 21.23
C PRO A 91 -5.27 6.90 20.89
N LYS A 92 -4.26 6.12 21.28
CA LYS A 92 -2.86 6.44 21.00
C LYS A 92 -2.53 6.44 19.50
N TYR A 93 -3.37 5.81 18.67
CA TYR A 93 -3.17 5.79 17.21
C TYR A 93 -3.92 6.89 16.48
N LYS A 94 -4.69 7.72 17.18
CA LYS A 94 -5.52 8.74 16.56
C LYS A 94 -4.75 9.65 15.60
N ASP A 95 -3.59 10.12 16.03
CA ASP A 95 -2.81 11.06 15.22
C ASP A 95 -2.20 10.40 13.99
N VAL A 96 -1.65 9.20 14.12
CA VAL A 96 -1.07 8.52 12.96
C VAL A 96 -2.14 8.09 11.98
N LEU A 97 -3.33 7.69 12.46
CA LEU A 97 -4.45 7.38 11.56
C LEU A 97 -4.91 8.61 10.78
N ALA A 98 -4.98 9.76 11.44
CA ALA A 98 -5.29 11.02 10.76
C ALA A 98 -4.22 11.38 9.73
N TYR A 99 -2.95 11.18 10.06
CA TYR A 99 -1.83 11.44 9.16
C TYR A 99 -1.91 10.57 7.89
N ILE A 100 -2.20 9.27 8.06
CA ILE A 100 -2.32 8.35 6.92
C ILE A 100 -3.31 8.90 5.89
N ARG A 101 -4.48 9.35 6.33
CA ARG A 101 -5.47 9.94 5.43
C ARG A 101 -5.04 11.29 4.87
N ALA A 102 -4.39 12.11 5.68
CA ALA A 102 -3.94 13.44 5.28
C ALA A 102 -2.92 13.38 4.14
N VAL A 103 -2.08 12.35 4.08
CA VAL A 103 -1.09 12.18 3.01
C VAL A 103 -1.61 11.36 1.83
N GLY A 104 -2.91 11.07 1.79
CA GLY A 104 -3.53 10.40 0.66
C GLY A 104 -3.42 8.88 0.66
N CYS A 105 -3.13 8.30 1.82
CA CYS A 105 -3.21 6.86 2.01
C CYS A 105 -4.55 6.49 2.66
N TYR A 106 -4.83 5.19 2.75
CA TYR A 106 -6.11 4.70 3.26
C TYR A 106 -5.89 3.65 4.33
N TYR A 107 -6.88 3.46 5.18
CA TYR A 107 -6.92 2.33 6.09
C TYR A 107 -8.36 1.86 6.28
N TYR A 108 -8.50 0.57 6.52
CA TYR A 108 -9.77 -0.07 6.86
C TYR A 108 -9.53 -1.04 7.99
N PHE A 109 -10.57 -1.34 8.77
CA PHE A 109 -10.50 -2.34 9.82
C PHE A 109 -11.07 -3.65 9.32
N ASP A 110 -10.33 -4.73 9.56
CA ASP A 110 -10.65 -6.13 9.27
C ASP A 110 -10.69 -6.48 7.77
N GLU A 111 -11.35 -5.69 6.94
CA GLU A 111 -11.44 -5.96 5.50
C GLU A 111 -11.60 -4.67 4.69
N ILE A 112 -11.26 -4.75 3.42
CA ILE A 112 -11.44 -3.64 2.48
C ILE A 112 -12.77 -3.85 1.76
N PRO A 113 -13.68 -2.85 1.77
CA PRO A 113 -14.88 -2.93 0.93
C PRO A 113 -14.49 -3.06 -0.55
N LEU A 114 -15.11 -4.01 -1.26
CA LEU A 114 -14.75 -4.27 -2.66
C LEU A 114 -14.90 -3.03 -3.55
N SER A 115 -15.88 -2.17 -3.27
CA SER A 115 -16.07 -0.93 -4.02
C SER A 115 -14.87 0.01 -3.92
N CYS A 116 -14.09 -0.08 -2.85
CA CYS A 116 -12.90 0.76 -2.65
C CYS A 116 -11.73 0.37 -3.55
N ILE A 117 -11.78 -0.81 -4.14
CA ILE A 117 -10.76 -1.27 -5.11
C ILE A 117 -11.38 -1.47 -6.50
N GLY A 118 -12.53 -0.85 -6.74
CA GLY A 118 -13.19 -0.84 -8.05
C GLY A 118 -13.96 -2.11 -8.39
N LEU A 119 -14.31 -2.90 -7.37
CA LEU A 119 -15.06 -4.15 -7.55
C LEU A 119 -16.51 -4.05 -6.96
#